data_0d36afc6423fd1549a96d6a61818c8ab
#
_entry.id   0d36afc6423fd1549a96d6a61818c8ab
#
_cell.length_a   1.000
_cell.length_b   1.000
_cell.length_c   1.000
_cell.angle_alpha   90.00
_cell.angle_beta   90.00
_cell.angle_gamma   90.00
#
_symmetry.space_group_name_H-M   'P 1'
#
loop_
_entity.id
_entity.type
_entity.pdbx_description
1 polymer ?
#
loop_
_entity_poly.entity_id
_entity_poly.type
_entity_poly.pdbx_seq_one_letter_code
_entity_poly.pdbx_strand_id
1 'polypeptide(L)'
;MKLKLGIPKGSLEHATIDLFKKAGFNITTSSRSYFPAIDDPEIECMLIRAQEMARYVEDGVLDAGLTGRDWIEESEAKVETIADLIYAKQSFGKVRWVLAAPEASPYRSVKDLDGKVIATELVATTKRYLEA
;
A
#
# COMPACT_ATOMS: atom_id res chain seq x y z
N MET A 1 14.30 9.66 -21.28
CA MET A 1 14.12 9.46 -19.84
C MET A 1 12.85 8.66 -19.59
N LYS A 2 12.92 7.67 -18.74
CA LYS A 2 11.76 6.82 -18.44
C LYS A 2 11.18 7.16 -17.07
N LEU A 3 9.88 7.12 -16.97
CA LEU A 3 9.19 7.23 -15.70
C LEU A 3 9.29 5.88 -14.99
N LYS A 4 9.87 5.87 -13.81
CA LYS A 4 9.96 4.66 -12.98
C LYS A 4 8.71 4.57 -12.12
N LEU A 5 7.85 3.62 -12.46
CA LEU A 5 6.53 3.48 -11.86
C LEU A 5 6.43 2.22 -11.02
N GLY A 6 6.07 2.38 -9.76
CA GLY A 6 5.84 1.25 -8.86
C GLY A 6 4.43 0.71 -8.99
N ILE A 7 4.33 -0.60 -9.23
CA ILE A 7 3.07 -1.32 -9.30
C ILE A 7 2.96 -2.15 -8.02
N PRO A 8 1.84 -2.04 -7.26
CA PRO A 8 1.74 -2.74 -6.00
C PRO A 8 1.65 -4.25 -6.21
N LYS A 9 2.59 -4.97 -5.60
CA LYS A 9 2.59 -6.42 -5.60
C LYS A 9 1.62 -6.92 -4.55
N GLY A 10 0.90 -7.98 -4.83
CA GLY A 10 0.00 -8.61 -3.89
C GLY A 10 -1.46 -8.35 -4.20
N SER A 11 -2.25 -8.02 -3.19
CA SER A 11 -3.71 -7.96 -3.34
C SER A 11 -4.20 -6.92 -4.34
N LEU A 12 -3.46 -5.84 -4.55
CA LEU A 12 -3.84 -4.79 -5.49
C LEU A 12 -3.23 -4.96 -6.88
N GLU A 13 -2.37 -5.93 -7.07
CA GLU A 13 -1.64 -6.10 -8.33
C GLU A 13 -2.57 -6.26 -9.51
N HIS A 14 -3.49 -7.19 -9.42
CA HIS A 14 -4.41 -7.51 -10.52
C HIS A 14 -5.32 -6.33 -10.83
N ALA A 15 -5.89 -5.71 -9.81
CA ALA A 15 -6.78 -4.57 -9.99
C ALA A 15 -6.04 -3.37 -10.61
N THR A 16 -4.77 -3.19 -10.25
CA THR A 16 -3.95 -2.12 -10.82
C THR A 16 -3.69 -2.36 -12.30
N ILE A 17 -3.36 -3.58 -12.68
CA ILE A 17 -3.14 -3.94 -14.09
C ILE A 17 -4.41 -3.70 -14.88
N ASP A 18 -5.56 -4.08 -14.34
CA ASP A 18 -6.85 -3.83 -14.98
C ASP A 18 -7.15 -2.35 -15.14
N LEU A 19 -6.81 -1.55 -14.14
CA LEU A 19 -7.00 -0.10 -14.22
C LEU A 19 -6.18 0.49 -15.37
N PHE A 20 -4.91 0.09 -15.48
CA PHE A 20 -4.06 0.55 -16.56
C PHE A 20 -4.57 0.09 -17.92
N LYS A 21 -5.09 -1.13 -17.99
CA LYS A 21 -5.68 -1.64 -19.23
C LYS A 21 -6.86 -0.77 -19.69
N LYS A 22 -7.70 -0.36 -18.76
CA LYS A 22 -8.81 0.54 -19.07
C LYS A 22 -8.32 1.91 -19.55
N ALA A 23 -7.16 2.33 -19.11
CA ALA A 23 -6.56 3.59 -19.54
C ALA A 23 -5.77 3.46 -20.84
N GLY A 24 -5.69 2.26 -21.43
CA GLY A 24 -5.01 2.03 -22.68
C GLY A 24 -3.59 1.50 -22.56
N PHE A 25 -3.15 1.10 -21.37
CA PHE A 25 -1.82 0.56 -21.14
C PHE A 25 -1.89 -0.91 -20.77
N ASN A 26 -1.11 -1.74 -21.47
CA ASN A 26 -1.08 -3.17 -21.20
C ASN A 26 0.18 -3.52 -20.41
N ILE A 27 -0.02 -3.97 -19.18
CA ILE A 27 1.06 -4.40 -18.30
C ILE A 27 1.05 -5.91 -18.23
N THR A 28 2.19 -6.53 -18.52
CA THR A 28 2.35 -7.98 -18.51
C THR A 28 3.34 -8.36 -17.42
N THR A 29 2.92 -9.23 -16.51
CA THR A 29 3.77 -9.69 -15.42
C THR A 29 4.29 -11.09 -15.70
N SER A 30 5.41 -11.43 -15.03
CA SER A 30 6.01 -12.76 -15.08
C SER A 30 6.26 -13.21 -13.65
N SER A 31 6.08 -14.51 -13.39
CA SER A 31 6.35 -15.05 -12.06
C SER A 31 7.83 -14.99 -11.66
N ARG A 32 8.70 -14.71 -12.62
CA ARG A 32 10.16 -14.73 -12.40
C ARG A 32 10.78 -13.33 -12.35
N SER A 33 10.00 -12.28 -12.52
CA SER A 33 10.56 -10.94 -12.61
C SER A 33 9.74 -9.95 -11.78
N TYR A 34 10.43 -8.99 -11.18
CA TYR A 34 9.82 -7.85 -10.51
C TYR A 34 9.68 -6.64 -11.45
N PHE A 35 9.98 -6.84 -12.72
CA PHE A 35 9.92 -5.78 -13.74
C PHE A 35 8.90 -6.12 -14.80
N PRO A 36 7.61 -5.80 -14.58
CA PRO A 36 6.58 -6.05 -15.57
C PRO A 36 6.87 -5.29 -16.86
N ALA A 37 6.46 -5.87 -17.98
CA ALA A 37 6.51 -5.18 -19.25
C ALA A 37 5.29 -4.28 -19.41
N ILE A 38 5.48 -3.13 -20.03
CA ILE A 38 4.38 -2.23 -20.37
C ILE A 38 4.56 -1.79 -21.83
N ASP A 39 3.46 -1.55 -22.52
CA ASP A 39 3.49 -1.18 -23.94
C ASP A 39 3.73 0.31 -24.19
N ASP A 40 4.40 0.96 -23.27
CA ASP A 40 4.82 2.36 -23.41
C ASP A 40 6.32 2.44 -23.15
N PRO A 41 7.12 2.85 -24.15
CA PRO A 41 8.58 2.89 -23.98
C PRO A 41 9.07 3.96 -23.01
N GLU A 42 8.22 4.87 -22.59
CA GLU A 42 8.59 5.93 -21.67
C GLU A 42 8.36 5.55 -20.21
N ILE A 43 7.81 4.36 -19.96
CA ILE A 43 7.51 3.89 -18.61
C ILE A 43 8.28 2.61 -18.31
N GLU A 44 8.87 2.57 -17.13
CA GLU A 44 9.52 1.38 -16.62
C GLU A 44 8.81 0.98 -15.34
N CYS A 45 8.24 -0.23 -15.31
CA CYS A 45 7.47 -0.71 -14.16
C CYS A 45 8.33 -1.56 -13.24
N MET A 46 8.01 -1.49 -11.95
CA MET A 46 8.64 -2.31 -10.93
C MET A 46 7.58 -2.76 -9.95
N LEU A 47 7.55 -4.07 -9.64
CA LEU A 47 6.63 -4.61 -8.64
C LEU A 47 7.21 -4.38 -7.25
N ILE A 48 6.50 -3.63 -6.44
CA ILE A 48 6.90 -3.28 -5.09
C ILE A 48 5.72 -3.54 -4.16
N ARG A 49 5.97 -4.09 -2.98
CA ARG A 49 4.91 -4.26 -2.00
C ARG A 49 4.33 -2.89 -1.62
N ALA A 50 3.01 -2.83 -1.47
CA ALA A 50 2.34 -1.58 -1.14
C ALA A 50 2.91 -0.95 0.14
N GLN A 51 3.32 -1.78 1.11
CA GLN A 51 3.90 -1.34 2.37
C GLN A 51 5.20 -0.56 2.20
N GLU A 52 5.95 -0.83 1.13
CA GLU A 52 7.25 -0.23 0.89
C GLU A 52 7.22 0.88 -0.15
N MET A 53 6.10 1.01 -0.85
CA MET A 53 5.98 1.88 -2.02
C MET A 53 6.33 3.34 -1.73
N ALA A 54 5.72 3.92 -0.70
CA ALA A 54 5.91 5.33 -0.41
C ALA A 54 7.37 5.66 -0.07
N ARG A 55 8.05 4.75 0.61
CA ARG A 55 9.45 4.95 0.97
C ARG A 55 10.34 4.94 -0.27
N TYR A 56 10.06 4.06 -1.22
CA TYR A 56 10.83 3.98 -2.45
C TYR A 56 10.64 5.23 -3.33
N VAL A 57 9.44 5.81 -3.29
CA VAL A 57 9.20 7.08 -3.97
C VAL A 57 9.95 8.22 -3.27
N GLU A 58 9.87 8.27 -1.95
CA GLU A 58 10.58 9.29 -1.18
C GLU A 58 12.08 9.23 -1.42
N ASP A 59 12.64 8.02 -1.47
CA ASP A 59 14.08 7.82 -1.64
C ASP A 59 14.55 7.98 -3.10
N GLY A 60 13.64 8.21 -4.03
CA GLY A 60 13.99 8.42 -5.43
C GLY A 60 14.25 7.16 -6.23
N VAL A 61 14.01 5.98 -5.67
CA VAL A 61 14.12 4.72 -6.42
C VAL A 61 13.02 4.64 -7.47
N LEU A 62 11.86 5.16 -7.14
CA LEU A 62 10.71 5.28 -8.04
C LEU A 62 10.38 6.76 -8.21
N ASP A 63 9.86 7.11 -9.38
CA ASP A 63 9.34 8.46 -9.61
C ASP A 63 7.91 8.58 -9.13
N ALA A 64 7.14 7.50 -9.23
CA ALA A 64 5.76 7.46 -8.77
C ALA A 64 5.38 6.01 -8.44
N GLY A 65 4.32 5.85 -7.69
CA GLY A 65 3.82 4.52 -7.35
C GLY A 65 2.39 4.57 -6.87
N LEU A 66 1.74 3.41 -6.86
CA LEU A 66 0.39 3.27 -6.35
C LEU A 66 0.44 2.52 -5.03
N THR A 67 -0.23 3.06 -4.02
CA THR A 67 -0.26 2.44 -2.70
C THR A 67 -1.49 2.93 -1.94
N GLY A 68 -1.74 2.36 -0.77
CA GLY A 68 -2.81 2.81 0.09
C GLY A 68 -2.39 3.98 0.97
N ARG A 69 -3.36 4.83 1.33
CA ARG A 69 -3.09 5.93 2.26
C ARG A 69 -2.61 5.45 3.61
N ASP A 70 -3.10 4.30 4.04
CA ASP A 70 -2.67 3.69 5.31
C ASP A 70 -1.16 3.46 5.33
N TRP A 71 -0.60 3.01 4.22
CA TRP A 71 0.84 2.77 4.13
C TRP A 71 1.65 4.07 4.03
N ILE A 72 1.09 5.10 3.39
CA ILE A 72 1.73 6.41 3.37
C ILE A 72 1.80 6.98 4.79
N GLU A 73 0.71 6.89 5.54
CA GLU A 73 0.68 7.35 6.93
C GLU A 73 1.58 6.53 7.83
N GLU A 74 1.60 5.22 7.63
CA GLU A 74 2.44 4.32 8.43
C GLU A 74 3.92 4.63 8.25
N SER A 75 4.36 4.85 7.01
CA SER A 75 5.76 5.11 6.71
C SER A 75 6.19 6.53 7.05
N GLU A 76 5.23 7.44 7.21
CA GLU A 76 5.48 8.87 7.40
C GLU A 76 6.33 9.46 6.26
N ALA A 77 6.23 8.85 5.08
CA ALA A 77 7.02 9.27 3.92
C ALA A 77 6.56 10.62 3.39
N LYS A 78 7.52 11.42 2.97
CA LYS A 78 7.26 12.74 2.39
C LYS A 78 7.05 12.57 0.90
N VAL A 79 5.81 12.36 0.50
CA VAL A 79 5.42 12.18 -0.89
C VAL A 79 4.22 13.05 -1.20
N GLU A 80 4.05 13.35 -2.48
CA GLU A 80 2.90 14.12 -2.96
C GLU A 80 1.84 13.16 -3.46
N THR A 81 0.61 13.32 -2.99
CA THR A 81 -0.52 12.54 -3.51
C THR A 81 -1.04 13.24 -4.76
N ILE A 82 -0.83 12.61 -5.90
CA ILE A 82 -1.21 13.17 -7.20
C ILE A 82 -2.70 12.96 -7.47
N ALA A 83 -3.21 11.78 -7.12
CA ALA A 83 -4.62 11.45 -7.36
C ALA A 83 -5.07 10.36 -6.43
N ASP A 84 -6.36 10.38 -6.08
CA ASP A 84 -6.99 9.29 -5.35
C ASP A 84 -7.66 8.38 -6.35
N LEU A 85 -7.18 7.14 -6.44
CA LEU A 85 -7.69 6.15 -7.36
C LEU A 85 -8.53 5.13 -6.60
N ILE A 86 -9.82 5.07 -6.90
CA ILE A 86 -10.73 4.13 -6.24
C ILE A 86 -11.05 3.03 -7.25
N TYR A 87 -10.30 1.94 -7.18
CA TYR A 87 -10.46 0.85 -8.13
C TYR A 87 -10.46 -0.55 -7.51
N ALA A 88 -10.04 -0.67 -6.26
CA ALA A 88 -10.13 -1.95 -5.56
C ALA A 88 -11.58 -2.13 -5.13
N LYS A 89 -12.26 -3.02 -5.81
CA LYS A 89 -13.70 -3.08 -5.79
C LYS A 89 -14.31 -3.79 -4.61
N GLN A 90 -13.54 -4.30 -3.72
CA GLN A 90 -14.04 -5.12 -2.62
C GLN A 90 -15.10 -4.41 -1.77
N SER A 91 -14.95 -3.12 -1.59
CA SER A 91 -15.93 -2.35 -0.85
C SER A 91 -15.97 -0.94 -1.40
N PHE A 92 -17.10 -0.26 -1.20
CA PHE A 92 -17.24 1.13 -1.58
C PHE A 92 -16.76 2.08 -0.50
N GLY A 93 -16.33 1.54 0.62
CA GLY A 93 -15.91 2.34 1.75
C GLY A 93 -14.40 2.40 1.90
N LYS A 94 -13.99 3.11 2.92
CA LYS A 94 -12.60 3.21 3.29
C LYS A 94 -12.13 1.92 3.92
N VAL A 95 -10.85 1.61 3.78
CA VAL A 95 -10.23 0.52 4.53
C VAL A 95 -10.25 0.88 6.01
N ARG A 96 -10.61 -0.09 6.84
CA ARG A 96 -10.69 0.11 8.27
C ARG A 96 -9.75 -0.87 8.98
N TRP A 97 -8.85 -0.32 9.75
CA TRP A 97 -8.00 -1.12 10.62
C TRP A 97 -8.65 -1.18 12.00
N VAL A 98 -8.69 -2.36 12.58
CA VAL A 98 -9.34 -2.56 13.88
C VAL A 98 -8.36 -3.17 14.86
N LEU A 99 -8.50 -2.79 16.12
CA LEU A 99 -7.79 -3.41 17.22
C LEU A 99 -8.65 -4.57 17.72
N ALA A 100 -8.13 -5.78 17.63
CA ALA A 100 -8.91 -6.97 17.93
C ALA A 100 -8.25 -7.80 19.04
N ALA A 101 -9.07 -8.41 19.85
CA ALA A 101 -8.62 -9.33 20.88
C ALA A 101 -9.52 -10.57 20.84
N PRO A 102 -9.06 -11.71 21.38
CA PRO A 102 -9.92 -12.89 21.45
C PRO A 102 -11.21 -12.61 22.21
N GLU A 103 -12.31 -13.11 21.70
CA GLU A 103 -13.61 -12.91 22.34
C GLU A 103 -13.62 -13.36 23.80
N ALA A 104 -12.93 -14.46 24.08
CA ALA A 104 -12.87 -15.02 25.43
C ALA A 104 -11.89 -14.29 26.35
N SER A 105 -11.13 -13.32 25.84
CA SER A 105 -10.19 -12.58 26.66
C SER A 105 -10.89 -11.54 27.54
N PRO A 106 -10.23 -11.08 28.62
CA PRO A 106 -10.81 -10.04 29.46
C PRO A 106 -10.69 -8.63 28.90
N TYR A 107 -10.04 -8.48 27.75
CA TYR A 107 -9.78 -7.15 27.20
C TYR A 107 -11.04 -6.59 26.54
N ARG A 108 -11.44 -5.39 26.95
CA ARG A 108 -12.64 -4.73 26.45
C ARG A 108 -12.39 -3.28 26.02
N SER A 109 -11.25 -2.71 26.40
CA SER A 109 -10.92 -1.34 26.04
C SER A 109 -9.40 -1.21 25.86
N VAL A 110 -8.98 -0.09 25.28
CA VAL A 110 -7.57 0.21 25.07
C VAL A 110 -6.79 0.20 26.39
N LYS A 111 -7.41 0.67 27.45
CA LYS A 111 -6.76 0.73 28.76
C LYS A 111 -6.37 -0.66 29.30
N ASP A 112 -7.11 -1.68 28.92
CA ASP A 112 -6.83 -3.04 29.36
C ASP A 112 -5.55 -3.59 28.75
N LEU A 113 -5.02 -2.93 27.72
CA LEU A 113 -3.86 -3.39 26.98
C LEU A 113 -2.55 -2.85 27.50
N ASP A 114 -2.58 -2.06 28.55
CA ASP A 114 -1.36 -1.50 29.14
C ASP A 114 -0.43 -2.63 29.57
N GLY A 115 0.83 -2.54 29.14
CA GLY A 115 1.82 -3.57 29.42
C GLY A 115 1.69 -4.84 28.61
N LYS A 116 0.78 -4.91 27.65
CA LYS A 116 0.55 -6.09 26.83
C LYS A 116 1.29 -5.99 25.49
N VAL A 117 1.44 -7.13 24.84
CA VAL A 117 2.08 -7.22 23.52
C VAL A 117 1.02 -7.18 22.45
N ILE A 118 1.22 -6.33 21.45
CA ILE A 118 0.29 -6.15 20.34
C ILE A 118 1.03 -6.44 19.04
N ALA A 119 0.44 -7.31 18.22
CA ALA A 119 0.99 -7.62 16.91
C ALA A 119 0.33 -6.72 15.85
N THR A 120 1.12 -6.08 15.02
CA THR A 120 0.60 -5.21 13.99
C THR A 120 1.62 -5.00 12.88
N GLU A 121 1.13 -4.84 11.65
CA GLU A 121 1.96 -4.40 10.54
C GLU A 121 2.09 -2.88 10.52
N LEU A 122 1.15 -2.18 11.16
CA LEU A 122 1.13 -0.73 11.22
C LEU A 122 1.72 -0.26 12.55
N VAL A 123 3.01 -0.50 12.74
CA VAL A 123 3.65 -0.23 14.04
C VAL A 123 3.54 1.23 14.44
N ALA A 124 3.89 2.15 13.55
CA ALA A 124 3.87 3.58 13.86
C ALA A 124 2.44 4.10 14.07
N THR A 125 1.52 3.70 13.22
CA THR A 125 0.11 4.09 13.32
C THR A 125 -0.50 3.58 14.63
N THR A 126 -0.25 2.31 14.96
CA THR A 126 -0.75 1.71 16.18
C THR A 126 -0.20 2.42 17.40
N LYS A 127 1.09 2.71 17.40
CA LYS A 127 1.73 3.41 18.50
C LYS A 127 1.10 4.79 18.72
N ARG A 128 0.93 5.57 17.64
CA ARG A 128 0.30 6.88 17.75
C ARG A 128 -1.12 6.80 18.30
N TYR A 129 -1.88 5.81 17.85
CA TYR A 129 -3.23 5.60 18.32
C TYR A 129 -3.29 5.29 19.83
N LEU A 130 -2.41 4.40 20.29
CA LEU A 130 -2.40 3.98 21.69
C LEU A 130 -1.85 5.03 22.63
N GLU A 131 -1.00 5.92 22.15
CA GLU A 131 -0.39 6.99 22.94
C GLU A 131 -1.25 8.26 22.98
N ALA A 132 -2.28 8.32 22.19
CA ALA A 132 -3.14 9.49 22.11
C ALA A 132 -4.04 9.62 23.36
#